data_411f30296a502005b6dbeee919e2b6a6
#
_entry.id   411f30296a502005b6dbeee919e2b6a6
#
_cell.length_a   1.000
_cell.length_b   1.000
_cell.length_c   1.000
_cell.angle_alpha   90.00
_cell.angle_beta   90.00
_cell.angle_gamma   90.00
#
_symmetry.space_group_name_H-M   'P 1'
#
loop_
_entity.id
_entity.type
_entity.pdbx_description
1 polymer ?
#
loop_
_entity_poly.entity_id
_entity_poly.type
_entity_poly.pdbx_seq_one_letter_code
_entity_poly.pdbx_strand_id
1 'polypeptide(L)'
;MKLDMFRFIDSAVEYVNLKKDFIDQVAEECDRFFTDVLCDNDFFLNLNYRVKSDNSIKEKLLRISDFNNMSHPRDVFNILSDILGLRIECRFNSEEELIFLKLKEIFNEKVDEEFFRSPQNEYIYLNLSEPQPQYQKNGFEIYKIDGKYVDGEEELFFELQIKSMVNVFWGEIDHRILYKNFNYMITEDFIRNLMYSIKSNLEMVDSQLNTIYQRLKNLEEFNEENTLSQLKSFLSKALHDTYVLKMQKETGVLIDLRSISNIIIDFMLYDNTEENVVTINSKIIDILHRINQLNRKKMVFGENLEFESVEYRNRLNEKLGLALRKQVNVDFRWNMLMMIVFDINGKRSPEVYNDFINYLVHCVSGVVDEVFDEVNLNKRKKQELKFMILKEVLDFYCENLDINFFTKEGERKLEIVLEEYLEILPLEIDLENFEPKGLGGLLEISQMRGVM
;
A
#
# COMPACT_ATOMS: atom_id res chain seq x y z
N MET A 1 41.82 -39.31 12.69
CA MET A 1 40.79 -39.96 11.86
C MET A 1 39.66 -38.94 11.72
N LYS A 2 39.33 -38.47 10.52
CA LYS A 2 38.17 -37.58 10.34
C LYS A 2 36.88 -38.39 10.54
N LEU A 3 35.83 -37.78 11.14
CA LEU A 3 34.51 -38.37 11.19
C LEU A 3 34.00 -38.64 9.77
N ASP A 4 33.19 -39.67 9.57
CA ASP A 4 32.71 -40.05 8.23
C ASP A 4 31.89 -38.93 7.57
N MET A 5 31.17 -38.13 8.35
CA MET A 5 30.50 -36.91 7.92
C MET A 5 31.47 -35.91 7.21
N PHE A 6 32.64 -35.64 7.78
CA PHE A 6 33.59 -34.72 7.16
C PHE A 6 34.21 -35.29 5.88
N ARG A 7 34.37 -36.62 5.80
CA ARG A 7 34.85 -37.28 4.56
C ARG A 7 33.79 -37.13 3.46
N PHE A 8 32.53 -37.35 3.81
CA PHE A 8 31.43 -37.18 2.86
C PHE A 8 31.36 -35.73 2.37
N ILE A 9 31.41 -34.74 3.28
CA ILE A 9 31.36 -33.31 2.92
C ILE A 9 32.52 -32.94 1.98
N ASP A 10 33.74 -33.41 2.28
CA ASP A 10 34.89 -33.15 1.39
C ASP A 10 34.66 -33.78 0.01
N SER A 11 34.18 -35.04 -0.05
CA SER A 11 33.87 -35.74 -1.32
C SER A 11 32.71 -35.09 -2.09
N ALA A 12 31.69 -34.57 -1.39
CA ALA A 12 30.55 -33.85 -2.00
C ALA A 12 31.02 -32.55 -2.65
N VAL A 13 31.91 -31.79 -1.98
CA VAL A 13 32.49 -30.57 -2.55
C VAL A 13 33.39 -30.87 -3.74
N GLU A 14 34.22 -31.94 -3.65
CA GLU A 14 35.03 -32.38 -4.80
C GLU A 14 34.12 -32.74 -6.00
N TYR A 15 32.99 -33.41 -5.75
CA TYR A 15 32.04 -33.77 -6.80
C TYR A 15 31.39 -32.53 -7.45
N VAL A 16 30.97 -31.54 -6.66
CA VAL A 16 30.45 -30.28 -7.20
C VAL A 16 31.51 -29.58 -8.06
N ASN A 17 32.78 -29.56 -7.61
CA ASN A 17 33.86 -28.96 -8.36
C ASN A 17 34.18 -29.72 -9.68
N LEU A 18 34.03 -31.05 -9.69
CA LEU A 18 34.13 -31.84 -10.91
C LEU A 18 33.03 -31.56 -11.94
N LYS A 19 31.83 -31.17 -11.44
CA LYS A 19 30.68 -30.85 -12.25
C LYS A 19 30.52 -29.34 -12.54
N LYS A 20 31.55 -28.55 -12.21
CA LYS A 20 31.50 -27.10 -12.33
C LYS A 20 31.17 -26.63 -13.74
N ASP A 21 31.80 -27.20 -14.78
CA ASP A 21 31.56 -26.83 -16.17
C ASP A 21 30.08 -27.09 -16.57
N PHE A 22 29.49 -28.18 -16.09
CA PHE A 22 28.09 -28.48 -16.30
C PHE A 22 27.17 -27.47 -15.56
N ILE A 23 27.48 -27.14 -14.31
CA ILE A 23 26.71 -26.14 -13.53
C ILE A 23 26.78 -24.79 -14.21
N ASP A 24 27.96 -24.37 -14.68
CA ASP A 24 28.13 -23.09 -15.39
C ASP A 24 27.38 -23.09 -16.74
N GLN A 25 27.37 -24.19 -17.48
CA GLN A 25 26.55 -24.35 -18.70
C GLN A 25 25.08 -24.24 -18.42
N VAL A 26 24.54 -24.92 -17.37
CA VAL A 26 23.15 -24.82 -16.96
C VAL A 26 22.78 -23.39 -16.54
N ALA A 27 23.67 -22.72 -15.82
CA ALA A 27 23.45 -21.33 -15.40
C ALA A 27 23.34 -20.40 -16.61
N GLU A 28 24.23 -20.52 -17.60
CA GLU A 28 24.19 -19.72 -18.83
C GLU A 28 22.95 -20.00 -19.68
N GLU A 29 22.51 -21.27 -19.74
CA GLU A 29 21.31 -21.64 -20.48
C GLU A 29 20.04 -21.10 -19.79
N CYS A 30 19.95 -21.21 -18.47
CA CYS A 30 18.87 -20.60 -17.71
C CYS A 30 18.86 -19.08 -17.86
N ASP A 31 20.03 -18.41 -17.77
CA ASP A 31 20.14 -16.97 -17.96
C ASP A 31 19.60 -16.53 -19.34
N ARG A 32 20.05 -17.21 -20.39
CA ARG A 32 19.62 -16.94 -21.75
C ARG A 32 18.12 -17.15 -21.89
N PHE A 33 17.60 -18.30 -21.48
CA PHE A 33 16.18 -18.62 -21.61
C PHE A 33 15.29 -17.63 -20.89
N PHE A 34 15.52 -17.37 -19.59
CA PHE A 34 14.70 -16.45 -18.82
C PHE A 34 14.81 -15.01 -19.33
N THR A 35 16.00 -14.59 -19.76
CA THR A 35 16.18 -13.26 -20.38
C THR A 35 15.41 -13.16 -21.66
N ASP A 36 15.49 -14.15 -22.56
CA ASP A 36 14.78 -14.13 -23.85
C ASP A 36 13.26 -14.07 -23.68
N VAL A 37 12.68 -14.82 -22.73
CA VAL A 37 11.23 -14.86 -22.52
C VAL A 37 10.67 -13.69 -21.72
N LEU A 38 11.53 -12.96 -21.00
CA LEU A 38 11.12 -11.83 -20.15
C LEU A 38 11.55 -10.46 -20.70
N CYS A 39 12.48 -10.37 -21.67
CA CYS A 39 13.05 -9.10 -22.13
C CYS A 39 12.03 -8.11 -22.70
N ASP A 40 10.95 -8.60 -23.29
CA ASP A 40 9.87 -7.74 -23.83
C ASP A 40 8.94 -7.17 -22.73
N ASN A 41 9.10 -7.60 -21.48
CA ASN A 41 8.29 -7.11 -20.37
C ASN A 41 8.99 -5.97 -19.66
N ASP A 42 8.33 -4.82 -19.60
CA ASP A 42 8.87 -3.58 -19.00
C ASP A 42 9.25 -3.74 -17.50
N PHE A 43 8.65 -4.67 -16.80
CA PHE A 43 8.95 -4.95 -15.39
C PHE A 43 10.22 -5.83 -15.19
N PHE A 44 10.75 -6.47 -16.20
CA PHE A 44 12.00 -7.23 -16.11
C PHE A 44 13.22 -6.28 -16.22
N LEU A 45 14.18 -6.38 -15.30
CA LEU A 45 15.43 -5.64 -15.37
C LEU A 45 16.59 -6.48 -15.85
N ASN A 46 16.90 -7.55 -15.13
CA ASN A 46 17.95 -8.49 -15.46
C ASN A 46 17.77 -9.81 -14.72
N LEU A 47 18.58 -10.78 -15.09
CA LEU A 47 18.79 -12.00 -14.32
C LEU A 47 20.24 -12.04 -13.83
N ASN A 48 20.44 -12.43 -12.59
CA ASN A 48 21.72 -12.71 -12.00
C ASN A 48 21.76 -14.16 -11.51
N TYR A 49 22.89 -14.83 -11.68
CA TYR A 49 23.06 -16.14 -11.09
C TYR A 49 24.35 -16.24 -10.27
N ARG A 50 24.36 -17.19 -9.36
CA ARG A 50 25.55 -17.52 -8.58
C ARG A 50 25.63 -19.01 -8.32
N VAL A 51 26.83 -19.55 -8.39
CA VAL A 51 27.16 -20.89 -7.89
C VAL A 51 27.64 -20.78 -6.45
N LYS A 52 27.13 -21.64 -5.58
CA LYS A 52 27.42 -21.62 -4.15
C LYS A 52 28.90 -21.96 -3.91
N SER A 53 29.57 -21.19 -3.05
CA SER A 53 30.99 -21.46 -2.72
C SER A 53 31.16 -22.73 -1.89
N ASP A 54 32.30 -23.36 -2.00
CA ASP A 54 32.71 -24.58 -1.26
C ASP A 54 32.43 -24.45 0.24
N ASN A 55 32.81 -23.32 0.83
CA ASN A 55 32.58 -23.06 2.26
C ASN A 55 31.11 -23.01 2.61
N SER A 56 30.26 -22.43 1.75
CA SER A 56 28.81 -22.36 1.96
C SER A 56 28.13 -23.72 1.80
N ILE A 57 28.64 -24.56 0.88
CA ILE A 57 28.20 -25.95 0.74
C ILE A 57 28.55 -26.74 2.00
N LYS A 58 29.81 -26.66 2.47
CA LYS A 58 30.27 -27.31 3.71
C LYS A 58 29.42 -26.90 4.91
N GLU A 59 29.20 -25.60 5.08
CA GLU A 59 28.39 -25.06 6.19
C GLU A 59 26.96 -25.56 6.15
N LYS A 60 26.31 -25.60 4.97
CA LYS A 60 24.94 -26.07 4.84
C LYS A 60 24.81 -27.57 5.10
N LEU A 61 25.74 -28.38 4.55
CA LEU A 61 25.79 -29.81 4.81
C LEU A 61 26.03 -30.14 6.30
N LEU A 62 26.83 -29.33 7.01
CA LEU A 62 27.03 -29.50 8.47
C LEU A 62 25.74 -29.22 9.30
N ARG A 63 24.82 -28.44 8.78
CA ARG A 63 23.55 -28.11 9.46
C ARG A 63 22.44 -29.12 9.21
N ILE A 64 22.58 -30.01 8.24
CA ILE A 64 21.59 -31.02 7.90
C ILE A 64 21.68 -32.15 8.95
N SER A 65 20.59 -32.37 9.68
CA SER A 65 20.52 -33.36 10.75
C SER A 65 20.39 -34.81 10.25
N ASP A 66 19.99 -35.01 9.00
CA ASP A 66 19.65 -36.34 8.44
C ASP A 66 20.77 -36.89 7.55
N PHE A 67 21.97 -36.96 8.14
CA PHE A 67 23.16 -37.40 7.46
C PHE A 67 23.16 -38.88 7.07
N ASN A 68 22.34 -39.69 7.75
CA ASN A 68 22.31 -41.16 7.57
C ASN A 68 21.75 -41.62 6.21
N ASN A 69 21.09 -40.74 5.48
CA ASN A 69 20.48 -41.02 4.17
C ASN A 69 21.42 -40.69 3.00
N MET A 70 22.61 -40.19 3.27
CA MET A 70 23.58 -39.77 2.26
C MET A 70 24.61 -40.88 2.02
N SER A 71 24.52 -41.55 0.87
CA SER A 71 25.39 -42.68 0.54
C SER A 71 26.49 -42.33 -0.49
N HIS A 72 26.19 -41.40 -1.40
CA HIS A 72 27.04 -41.02 -2.51
C HIS A 72 27.28 -39.51 -2.60
N PRO A 73 28.49 -39.04 -3.00
CA PRO A 73 28.74 -37.61 -3.19
C PRO A 73 27.77 -36.88 -4.12
N ARG A 74 27.21 -37.57 -5.14
CA ARG A 74 26.22 -37.03 -6.06
C ARG A 74 24.91 -36.64 -5.39
N ASP A 75 24.61 -37.23 -4.23
CA ASP A 75 23.35 -36.94 -3.50
C ASP A 75 23.29 -35.47 -3.05
N VAL A 76 24.43 -34.76 -3.08
CA VAL A 76 24.50 -33.32 -2.79
C VAL A 76 23.58 -32.49 -3.69
N PHE A 77 23.40 -32.87 -4.96
CA PHE A 77 22.52 -32.16 -5.89
C PHE A 77 21.02 -32.31 -5.57
N ASN A 78 20.65 -33.47 -4.99
CA ASN A 78 19.27 -33.70 -4.56
C ASN A 78 18.94 -33.05 -3.21
N ILE A 79 19.98 -32.81 -2.39
CA ILE A 79 19.81 -32.29 -1.03
C ILE A 79 19.89 -30.75 -1.01
N LEU A 80 20.72 -30.20 -1.86
CA LEU A 80 20.95 -28.75 -1.96
C LEU A 80 20.35 -28.20 -3.25
N SER A 81 19.09 -27.77 -3.23
CA SER A 81 18.44 -27.10 -4.36
C SER A 81 19.06 -25.73 -4.71
N ASP A 82 19.91 -25.18 -3.83
CA ASP A 82 20.50 -23.85 -3.97
C ASP A 82 22.01 -23.85 -4.31
N ILE A 83 22.52 -24.94 -4.90
CA ILE A 83 23.89 -24.98 -5.45
C ILE A 83 24.01 -23.96 -6.57
N LEU A 84 23.02 -23.92 -7.46
CA LEU A 84 22.83 -22.86 -8.44
C LEU A 84 21.65 -21.98 -7.96
N GLY A 85 21.91 -20.72 -7.73
CA GLY A 85 20.89 -19.72 -7.39
C GLY A 85 20.72 -18.74 -8.53
N LEU A 86 19.49 -18.61 -9.02
CA LEU A 86 19.09 -17.65 -10.04
C LEU A 86 18.25 -16.55 -9.39
N ARG A 87 18.39 -15.31 -9.84
CA ARG A 87 17.63 -14.18 -9.34
C ARG A 87 17.17 -13.31 -10.48
N ILE A 88 15.88 -13.28 -10.71
CA ILE A 88 15.22 -12.31 -11.58
C ILE A 88 15.01 -11.02 -10.77
N GLU A 89 15.47 -9.91 -11.33
CA GLU A 89 15.38 -8.59 -10.71
C GLU A 89 14.34 -7.71 -11.43
N CYS A 90 13.54 -7.00 -10.65
CA CYS A 90 12.56 -6.02 -11.11
C CYS A 90 12.74 -4.70 -10.35
N ARG A 91 12.09 -3.62 -10.83
CA ARG A 91 12.24 -2.29 -10.22
C ARG A 91 11.54 -2.19 -8.88
N PHE A 92 10.26 -2.58 -8.84
CA PHE A 92 9.35 -2.33 -7.72
C PHE A 92 8.81 -3.63 -7.11
N ASN A 93 8.48 -3.59 -5.82
CA ASN A 93 7.90 -4.75 -5.11
C ASN A 93 6.62 -5.28 -5.79
N SER A 94 5.79 -4.40 -6.35
CA SER A 94 4.57 -4.77 -7.07
C SER A 94 4.83 -5.52 -8.38
N GLU A 95 6.03 -5.45 -8.93
CA GLU A 95 6.40 -6.14 -10.18
C GLU A 95 6.83 -7.60 -9.92
N GLU A 96 7.15 -7.98 -8.68
CA GLU A 96 7.52 -9.36 -8.33
C GLU A 96 6.38 -10.33 -8.64
N GLU A 97 5.13 -9.96 -8.30
CA GLU A 97 3.94 -10.74 -8.63
C GLU A 97 3.71 -10.83 -10.14
N LEU A 98 3.93 -9.74 -10.88
CA LEU A 98 3.77 -9.73 -12.34
C LEU A 98 4.73 -10.69 -13.03
N ILE A 99 6.00 -10.73 -12.58
CA ILE A 99 6.97 -11.71 -13.08
C ILE A 99 6.52 -13.14 -12.76
N PHE A 100 6.07 -13.39 -11.52
CA PHE A 100 5.61 -14.72 -11.15
C PHE A 100 4.42 -15.19 -12.00
N LEU A 101 3.43 -14.31 -12.23
CA LEU A 101 2.30 -14.61 -13.10
C LEU A 101 2.76 -14.87 -14.53
N LYS A 102 3.74 -14.10 -15.01
CA LYS A 102 4.32 -14.31 -16.36
C LYS A 102 5.04 -15.64 -16.47
N LEU A 103 5.79 -16.05 -15.44
CA LEU A 103 6.39 -17.39 -15.42
C LEU A 103 5.34 -18.50 -15.47
N LYS A 104 4.19 -18.35 -14.79
CA LYS A 104 3.08 -19.31 -14.90
C LYS A 104 2.47 -19.39 -16.30
N GLU A 105 2.44 -18.30 -17.05
CA GLU A 105 2.01 -18.30 -18.44
C GLU A 105 3.00 -19.04 -19.35
N ILE A 106 4.30 -18.86 -19.12
CA ILE A 106 5.37 -19.46 -19.92
C ILE A 106 5.52 -20.96 -19.61
N PHE A 107 5.49 -21.33 -18.32
CA PHE A 107 5.61 -22.72 -17.85
C PHE A 107 4.22 -23.33 -17.66
N ASN A 108 3.53 -23.60 -18.75
CA ASN A 108 2.12 -24.02 -18.75
C ASN A 108 1.91 -25.52 -19.01
N GLU A 109 2.96 -26.28 -19.35
CA GLU A 109 2.89 -27.73 -19.51
C GLU A 109 3.17 -28.43 -18.19
N LYS A 110 2.15 -29.06 -17.61
CA LYS A 110 2.30 -29.83 -16.38
C LYS A 110 2.98 -31.16 -16.69
N VAL A 111 4.13 -31.45 -16.05
CA VAL A 111 4.92 -32.67 -16.25
C VAL A 111 4.61 -33.70 -15.17
N ASP A 112 4.53 -33.28 -13.90
CA ASP A 112 4.17 -34.09 -12.75
C ASP A 112 3.29 -33.31 -11.75
N GLU A 113 3.17 -33.76 -10.50
CA GLU A 113 2.33 -33.07 -9.52
C GLU A 113 2.84 -31.69 -9.15
N GLU A 114 4.15 -31.47 -9.22
CA GLU A 114 4.83 -30.26 -8.73
C GLU A 114 5.45 -29.41 -9.84
N PHE A 115 5.99 -30.05 -10.89
CA PHE A 115 6.80 -29.38 -11.90
C PHE A 115 6.06 -29.12 -13.20
N PHE A 116 6.35 -27.94 -13.73
CA PHE A 116 5.83 -27.43 -15.00
C PHE A 116 7.02 -27.06 -15.90
N ARG A 117 6.86 -27.22 -17.22
CA ARG A 117 7.85 -26.80 -18.21
C ARG A 117 7.25 -25.82 -19.21
N SER A 118 8.15 -25.12 -19.91
CA SER A 118 7.78 -24.31 -21.08
C SER A 118 7.78 -25.13 -22.36
N PRO A 119 6.80 -24.94 -23.28
CA PRO A 119 6.87 -25.50 -24.62
C PRO A 119 8.10 -25.03 -25.42
N GLN A 120 8.73 -23.92 -25.00
CA GLN A 120 9.89 -23.33 -25.67
C GLN A 120 11.24 -23.88 -25.19
N ASN A 121 11.24 -24.63 -24.06
CA ASN A 121 12.45 -25.23 -23.49
C ASN A 121 12.08 -26.55 -22.81
N GLU A 122 12.70 -27.64 -23.26
CA GLU A 122 12.42 -28.99 -22.74
C GLU A 122 13.30 -29.40 -21.56
N TYR A 123 14.31 -28.58 -21.19
CA TYR A 123 15.29 -28.89 -20.16
C TYR A 123 14.97 -28.24 -18.82
N ILE A 124 14.28 -27.08 -18.81
CA ILE A 124 14.03 -26.29 -17.60
C ILE A 124 12.63 -26.57 -17.05
N TYR A 125 12.55 -26.88 -15.76
CA TYR A 125 11.31 -27.15 -15.04
C TYR A 125 11.24 -26.27 -13.80
N LEU A 126 10.03 -25.76 -13.49
CA LEU A 126 9.77 -24.97 -12.29
C LEU A 126 8.66 -25.61 -11.45
N ASN A 127 8.86 -25.66 -10.12
CA ASN A 127 7.81 -26.03 -9.18
C ASN A 127 6.87 -24.84 -8.96
N LEU A 128 5.76 -24.84 -9.68
CA LEU A 128 4.72 -23.79 -9.59
C LEU A 128 3.50 -24.22 -8.79
N SER A 129 3.54 -25.39 -8.14
CA SER A 129 2.47 -25.90 -7.29
C SER A 129 2.44 -25.24 -5.92
N GLU A 130 3.59 -24.80 -5.42
CA GLU A 130 3.70 -24.14 -4.13
C GLU A 130 3.10 -22.71 -4.16
N PRO A 131 2.37 -22.31 -3.10
CA PRO A 131 1.85 -20.97 -3.00
C PRO A 131 2.99 -19.93 -2.92
N GLN A 132 2.82 -18.83 -3.65
CA GLN A 132 3.75 -17.72 -3.66
C GLN A 132 2.98 -16.40 -3.38
N PRO A 133 3.59 -15.43 -2.68
CA PRO A 133 4.92 -15.47 -2.07
C PRO A 133 5.01 -16.39 -0.83
N GLN A 134 6.20 -16.86 -0.51
CA GLN A 134 6.49 -17.60 0.71
C GLN A 134 6.89 -16.67 1.85
N TYR A 135 6.52 -17.02 3.09
CA TYR A 135 6.95 -16.27 4.28
C TYR A 135 8.29 -16.82 4.80
N GLN A 136 9.26 -15.94 4.94
CA GLN A 136 10.53 -16.27 5.57
C GLN A 136 10.39 -16.28 7.11
N LYS A 137 11.34 -16.91 7.82
CA LYS A 137 11.39 -16.93 9.29
C LYS A 137 11.47 -15.55 9.94
N ASN A 138 11.94 -14.56 9.21
CA ASN A 138 11.98 -13.16 9.61
C ASN A 138 10.66 -12.41 9.34
N GLY A 139 9.60 -13.09 8.86
CA GLY A 139 8.28 -12.52 8.60
C GLY A 139 8.14 -11.79 7.27
N PHE A 140 9.17 -11.78 6.42
CA PHE A 140 9.11 -11.15 5.10
C PHE A 140 8.69 -12.12 4.01
N GLU A 141 8.00 -11.61 3.02
CA GLU A 141 7.60 -12.33 1.82
C GLU A 141 8.76 -12.44 0.83
N ILE A 142 8.84 -13.55 0.14
CA ILE A 142 9.79 -13.79 -0.94
C ILE A 142 9.14 -14.67 -2.01
N TYR A 143 9.34 -14.33 -3.26
CA TYR A 143 9.07 -15.23 -4.37
C TYR A 143 10.28 -16.14 -4.55
N LYS A 144 10.12 -17.40 -4.14
CA LYS A 144 11.14 -18.43 -4.19
C LYS A 144 10.55 -19.67 -4.83
N ILE A 145 11.12 -20.09 -5.95
CA ILE A 145 10.63 -21.19 -6.78
C ILE A 145 11.77 -22.19 -6.90
N ASP A 146 11.54 -23.44 -6.55
CA ASP A 146 12.49 -24.50 -6.82
C ASP A 146 12.37 -24.93 -8.29
N GLY A 147 13.51 -25.06 -8.95
CA GLY A 147 13.60 -25.47 -10.33
C GLY A 147 14.53 -26.66 -10.51
N LYS A 148 14.41 -27.31 -11.65
CA LYS A 148 15.36 -28.34 -12.08
C LYS A 148 15.67 -28.22 -13.57
N TYR A 149 16.90 -28.55 -13.89
CA TYR A 149 17.40 -28.71 -15.26
C TYR A 149 17.64 -30.19 -15.51
N VAL A 150 17.11 -30.72 -16.61
CA VAL A 150 17.23 -32.15 -16.96
C VAL A 150 17.72 -32.28 -18.37
N ASP A 151 18.91 -32.89 -18.56
CA ASP A 151 19.47 -33.22 -19.87
C ASP A 151 19.94 -34.69 -19.90
N GLY A 152 19.10 -35.54 -20.48
CA GLY A 152 19.33 -36.99 -20.50
C GLY A 152 19.31 -37.61 -19.12
N GLU A 153 20.47 -38.09 -18.66
CA GLU A 153 20.62 -38.68 -17.31
C GLU A 153 21.16 -37.68 -16.26
N GLU A 154 21.48 -36.45 -16.66
CA GLU A 154 21.98 -35.41 -15.77
C GLU A 154 20.82 -34.54 -15.28
N GLU A 155 20.75 -34.34 -13.98
CA GLU A 155 19.76 -33.48 -13.30
C GLU A 155 20.49 -32.56 -12.33
N LEU A 156 20.09 -31.27 -12.37
CA LEU A 156 20.58 -30.24 -11.46
C LEU A 156 19.39 -29.43 -10.92
N PHE A 157 19.21 -29.43 -9.60
CA PHE A 157 18.27 -28.53 -8.95
C PHE A 157 18.84 -27.14 -8.79
N PHE A 158 17.98 -26.13 -8.95
CA PHE A 158 18.31 -24.73 -8.74
C PHE A 158 17.21 -23.99 -7.99
N GLU A 159 17.57 -22.88 -7.37
CA GLU A 159 16.65 -21.99 -6.70
C GLU A 159 16.47 -20.72 -7.53
N LEU A 160 15.25 -20.40 -7.93
CA LEU A 160 14.89 -19.17 -8.62
C LEU A 160 14.21 -18.21 -7.64
N GLN A 161 14.79 -17.02 -7.46
CA GLN A 161 14.23 -15.94 -6.68
C GLN A 161 13.79 -14.80 -7.59
N ILE A 162 12.64 -14.18 -7.28
CA ILE A 162 12.19 -12.93 -7.90
C ILE A 162 12.33 -11.86 -6.85
N LYS A 163 13.04 -10.77 -7.16
CA LYS A 163 13.29 -9.68 -6.20
C LYS A 163 13.26 -8.32 -6.87
N SER A 164 12.58 -7.39 -6.25
CA SER A 164 12.71 -5.98 -6.54
C SER A 164 14.08 -5.43 -6.10
N MET A 165 14.47 -4.28 -6.63
CA MET A 165 15.73 -3.63 -6.24
C MET A 165 15.79 -3.36 -4.73
N VAL A 166 14.68 -2.98 -4.11
CA VAL A 166 14.60 -2.78 -2.66
C VAL A 166 14.82 -4.10 -1.91
N ASN A 167 14.25 -5.20 -2.39
CA ASN A 167 14.41 -6.52 -1.76
C ASN A 167 15.81 -7.11 -2.02
N VAL A 168 16.45 -6.79 -3.13
CA VAL A 168 17.87 -7.12 -3.38
C VAL A 168 18.77 -6.39 -2.38
N PHE A 169 18.62 -5.05 -2.29
CA PHE A 169 19.40 -4.24 -1.35
C PHE A 169 19.19 -4.70 0.10
N TRP A 170 17.94 -4.89 0.50
CA TRP A 170 17.60 -5.36 1.84
C TRP A 170 18.24 -6.72 2.15
N GLY A 171 18.13 -7.69 1.25
CA GLY A 171 18.67 -9.03 1.44
C GLY A 171 20.18 -9.04 1.65
N GLU A 172 20.93 -8.18 0.94
CA GLU A 172 22.37 -8.03 1.13
C GLU A 172 22.74 -7.43 2.50
N ILE A 173 21.97 -6.46 2.97
CA ILE A 173 22.19 -5.81 4.26
C ILE A 173 21.79 -6.73 5.43
N ASP A 174 20.62 -7.36 5.35
CA ASP A 174 20.12 -8.31 6.35
C ASP A 174 21.11 -9.46 6.57
N HIS A 175 21.61 -10.05 5.48
CA HIS A 175 22.59 -11.12 5.54
C HIS A 175 23.93 -10.69 6.21
N ARG A 176 24.37 -9.45 5.97
CA ARG A 176 25.63 -8.94 6.57
C ARG A 176 25.47 -8.56 8.03
N ILE A 177 24.33 -7.99 8.43
CA ILE A 177 24.12 -7.48 9.78
C ILE A 177 23.68 -8.61 10.72
N LEU A 178 22.65 -9.38 10.33
CA LEU A 178 22.05 -10.38 11.22
C LEU A 178 22.77 -11.72 11.17
N TYR A 179 23.20 -12.19 9.99
CA TYR A 179 23.76 -13.53 9.84
C TYR A 179 25.22 -13.67 10.34
N LYS A 180 26.04 -12.61 10.21
CA LYS A 180 27.47 -12.66 10.59
C LYS A 180 27.76 -12.28 12.05
N ASN A 181 26.81 -11.69 12.77
CA ASN A 181 27.03 -11.14 14.13
C ASN A 181 26.35 -11.95 15.24
N PHE A 182 26.15 -13.24 15.09
CA PHE A 182 25.47 -14.12 16.08
C PHE A 182 26.09 -14.19 17.48
N ASN A 183 27.20 -13.50 17.74
CA ASN A 183 27.99 -13.68 18.97
C ASN A 183 27.67 -12.77 20.13
N TYR A 184 26.69 -11.85 20.06
CA TYR A 184 26.36 -10.94 21.17
C TYR A 184 24.86 -10.83 21.40
N MET A 185 24.34 -11.67 22.28
CA MET A 185 22.91 -11.87 22.60
C MET A 185 22.16 -10.68 23.23
N ILE A 186 22.79 -9.58 23.62
CA ILE A 186 22.12 -8.55 24.46
C ILE A 186 21.42 -7.45 23.67
N THR A 187 21.66 -7.33 22.37
CA THR A 187 21.11 -6.26 21.51
C THR A 187 20.21 -6.77 20.38
N GLU A 188 19.90 -8.06 20.37
CA GLU A 188 19.25 -8.73 19.22
C GLU A 188 17.86 -8.16 18.93
N ASP A 189 17.03 -7.98 19.94
CA ASP A 189 15.66 -7.45 19.77
C ASP A 189 15.65 -5.99 19.31
N PHE A 190 16.56 -5.17 19.85
CA PHE A 190 16.68 -3.77 19.46
C PHE A 190 17.13 -3.64 17.99
N ILE A 191 18.18 -4.38 17.61
CA ILE A 191 18.69 -4.37 16.23
C ILE A 191 17.63 -4.92 15.28
N ARG A 192 16.96 -6.01 15.64
CA ARG A 192 15.87 -6.59 14.86
C ARG A 192 14.73 -5.60 14.66
N ASN A 193 14.25 -4.94 15.70
CA ASN A 193 13.21 -3.92 15.62
C ASN A 193 13.63 -2.72 14.75
N LEU A 194 14.88 -2.29 14.85
CA LEU A 194 15.43 -1.24 14.00
C LEU A 194 15.47 -1.67 12.53
N MET A 195 15.91 -2.90 12.27
CA MET A 195 15.93 -3.48 10.93
C MET A 195 14.51 -3.56 10.33
N TYR A 196 13.50 -4.00 11.09
CA TYR A 196 12.10 -3.97 10.66
C TYR A 196 11.63 -2.56 10.29
N SER A 197 11.98 -1.56 11.12
CA SER A 197 11.62 -0.17 10.84
C SER A 197 12.28 0.34 9.55
N ILE A 198 13.54 -0.02 9.30
CA ILE A 198 14.26 0.35 8.07
C ILE A 198 13.60 -0.32 6.86
N LYS A 199 13.27 -1.62 6.96
CA LYS A 199 12.59 -2.34 5.87
C LYS A 199 11.26 -1.69 5.50
N SER A 200 10.42 -1.38 6.49
CA SER A 200 9.14 -0.70 6.26
C SER A 200 9.32 0.67 5.60
N ASN A 201 10.36 1.44 5.98
CA ASN A 201 10.67 2.70 5.31
C ASN A 201 11.10 2.49 3.84
N LEU A 202 11.87 1.45 3.56
CA LEU A 202 12.28 1.12 2.19
C LEU A 202 11.09 0.72 1.32
N GLU A 203 10.16 -0.08 1.84
CA GLU A 203 8.92 -0.45 1.15
C GLU A 203 8.04 0.76 0.84
N MET A 204 7.99 1.72 1.77
CA MET A 204 7.27 2.97 1.53
C MET A 204 7.94 3.80 0.44
N VAL A 205 9.26 3.92 0.43
CA VAL A 205 10.02 4.63 -0.63
C VAL A 205 9.81 3.94 -1.98
N ASP A 206 9.85 2.61 -2.03
CA ASP A 206 9.56 1.83 -3.23
C ASP A 206 8.18 2.16 -3.81
N SER A 207 7.15 2.14 -2.96
CA SER A 207 5.77 2.47 -3.35
C SER A 207 5.64 3.91 -3.87
N GLN A 208 6.35 4.88 -3.27
CA GLN A 208 6.37 6.26 -3.72
C GLN A 208 7.05 6.40 -5.09
N LEU A 209 8.20 5.75 -5.28
CA LEU A 209 8.92 5.77 -6.55
C LEU A 209 8.12 5.08 -7.65
N ASN A 210 7.46 3.96 -7.36
CA ASN A 210 6.57 3.29 -8.31
C ASN A 210 5.42 4.22 -8.74
N THR A 211 4.81 4.95 -7.81
CA THR A 211 3.75 5.91 -8.12
C THR A 211 4.26 7.02 -9.07
N ILE A 212 5.46 7.55 -8.81
CA ILE A 212 6.08 8.56 -9.68
C ILE A 212 6.37 7.96 -11.07
N TYR A 213 6.92 6.74 -11.11
CA TYR A 213 7.23 6.04 -12.36
C TYR A 213 5.98 5.80 -13.21
N GLN A 214 4.91 5.27 -12.61
CA GLN A 214 3.64 5.03 -13.31
C GLN A 214 3.04 6.34 -13.82
N ARG A 215 3.17 7.42 -13.06
CA ARG A 215 2.72 8.74 -13.50
C ARG A 215 3.50 9.23 -14.72
N LEU A 216 4.83 9.10 -14.72
CA LEU A 216 5.67 9.51 -15.86
C LEU A 216 5.36 8.66 -17.11
N LYS A 217 5.11 7.37 -16.95
CA LYS A 217 4.75 6.48 -18.04
C LYS A 217 3.38 6.83 -18.65
N ASN A 218 2.42 7.23 -17.84
CA ASN A 218 1.07 7.60 -18.26
C ASN A 218 0.97 9.07 -18.76
N LEU A 219 2.08 9.83 -18.77
CA LEU A 219 2.10 11.22 -19.29
C LEU A 219 1.78 11.33 -20.79
N GLU A 220 1.80 10.24 -21.54
CA GLU A 220 1.39 10.18 -22.94
C GLU A 220 -0.15 10.09 -23.12
N GLU A 221 -0.91 9.76 -22.07
CA GLU A 221 -2.37 9.74 -22.07
C GLU A 221 -2.93 10.71 -21.00
N PHE A 222 -2.80 12.03 -21.27
CA PHE A 222 -3.27 13.07 -20.36
C PHE A 222 -4.80 13.08 -20.20
N ASN A 223 -5.26 12.62 -19.04
CA ASN A 223 -6.50 13.06 -18.43
C ASN A 223 -6.17 13.56 -17.01
N GLU A 224 -6.07 14.89 -16.82
CA GLU A 224 -5.61 15.52 -15.57
C GLU A 224 -6.42 15.09 -14.34
N GLU A 225 -7.72 14.88 -14.50
CA GLU A 225 -8.63 14.44 -13.43
C GLU A 225 -8.32 13.03 -12.91
N ASN A 226 -7.99 12.09 -13.82
CA ASN A 226 -7.63 10.72 -13.43
C ASN A 226 -6.31 10.69 -12.64
N THR A 227 -5.36 11.54 -13.00
CA THR A 227 -4.05 11.60 -12.36
C THR A 227 -4.16 12.12 -10.92
N LEU A 228 -4.94 13.18 -10.71
CA LEU A 228 -5.17 13.73 -9.37
C LEU A 228 -5.90 12.75 -8.47
N SER A 229 -6.91 12.04 -8.99
CA SER A 229 -7.65 11.01 -8.28
C SER A 229 -6.76 9.85 -7.82
N GLN A 230 -5.86 9.37 -8.69
CA GLN A 230 -4.90 8.32 -8.35
C GLN A 230 -3.91 8.75 -7.27
N LEU A 231 -3.40 10.00 -7.36
CA LEU A 231 -2.51 10.56 -6.34
C LEU A 231 -3.21 10.74 -4.99
N LYS A 232 -4.45 11.20 -4.98
CA LYS A 232 -5.28 11.27 -3.78
C LYS A 232 -5.42 9.87 -3.14
N SER A 233 -5.75 8.87 -3.93
CA SER A 233 -5.89 7.48 -3.46
C SER A 233 -4.58 6.94 -2.86
N PHE A 234 -3.44 7.24 -3.50
CA PHE A 234 -2.13 6.86 -2.98
C PHE A 234 -1.81 7.55 -1.64
N LEU A 235 -1.99 8.87 -1.55
CA LEU A 235 -1.78 9.62 -0.30
C LEU A 235 -2.67 9.10 0.83
N SER A 236 -3.95 8.83 0.51
CA SER A 236 -4.92 8.28 1.46
C SER A 236 -4.48 6.89 1.96
N LYS A 237 -4.00 6.03 1.06
CA LYS A 237 -3.47 4.71 1.42
C LYS A 237 -2.22 4.84 2.31
N ALA A 238 -1.26 5.69 1.94
CA ALA A 238 -0.05 5.90 2.73
C ALA A 238 -0.37 6.41 4.15
N LEU A 239 -1.33 7.32 4.27
CA LEU A 239 -1.82 7.83 5.55
C LEU A 239 -2.51 6.72 6.36
N HIS A 240 -3.43 5.98 5.74
CA HIS A 240 -4.13 4.84 6.33
C HIS A 240 -3.15 3.81 6.89
N ASP A 241 -2.22 3.33 6.07
CA ASP A 241 -1.26 2.28 6.46
C ASP A 241 -0.37 2.75 7.63
N THR A 242 0.06 4.02 7.61
CA THR A 242 0.82 4.62 8.70
C THR A 242 0.09 4.56 10.04
N TYR A 243 -1.20 4.92 10.07
CA TYR A 243 -1.96 4.98 11.33
C TYR A 243 -2.51 3.63 11.77
N VAL A 244 -2.89 2.75 10.83
CA VAL A 244 -3.33 1.37 11.13
C VAL A 244 -2.20 0.57 11.77
N LEU A 245 -0.97 0.65 11.22
CA LEU A 245 0.20 -0.02 11.80
C LEU A 245 0.55 0.50 13.20
N LYS A 246 0.45 1.81 13.43
CA LYS A 246 0.66 2.39 14.76
C LYS A 246 -0.39 1.91 15.74
N MET A 247 -1.65 1.92 15.34
CA MET A 247 -2.75 1.50 16.17
C MET A 247 -2.65 0.01 16.53
N GLN A 248 -2.35 -0.83 15.57
CA GLN A 248 -2.12 -2.26 15.80
C GLN A 248 -0.97 -2.48 16.79
N LYS A 249 0.11 -1.71 16.67
CA LYS A 249 1.28 -1.81 17.57
C LYS A 249 0.98 -1.37 18.99
N GLU A 250 0.19 -0.31 19.17
CA GLU A 250 -0.09 0.27 20.49
C GLU A 250 -1.30 -0.39 21.19
N THR A 251 -2.31 -0.79 20.45
CA THR A 251 -3.58 -1.31 21.00
C THR A 251 -3.86 -2.78 20.69
N GLY A 252 -3.14 -3.36 19.73
CA GLY A 252 -3.40 -4.72 19.22
C GLY A 252 -4.63 -4.82 18.31
N VAL A 253 -5.32 -3.72 18.00
CA VAL A 253 -6.56 -3.69 17.21
C VAL A 253 -6.32 -3.10 15.84
N LEU A 254 -6.88 -3.75 14.80
CA LEU A 254 -6.93 -3.23 13.44
C LEU A 254 -8.25 -2.51 13.22
N ILE A 255 -8.19 -1.25 12.82
CA ILE A 255 -9.38 -0.42 12.49
C ILE A 255 -9.25 0.09 11.07
N ASP A 256 -10.36 0.08 10.35
CA ASP A 256 -10.44 0.68 9.02
C ASP A 256 -10.51 2.21 9.13
N LEU A 257 -9.48 2.87 8.66
CA LEU A 257 -9.34 4.33 8.64
C LEU A 257 -9.44 4.92 7.21
N ARG A 258 -9.90 4.16 6.22
CA ARG A 258 -9.94 4.60 4.81
C ARG A 258 -10.78 5.85 4.63
N SER A 259 -11.99 5.89 5.18
CA SER A 259 -12.87 7.08 5.11
C SER A 259 -12.21 8.30 5.72
N ILE A 260 -11.60 8.15 6.91
CA ILE A 260 -10.87 9.21 7.61
C ILE A 260 -9.71 9.71 6.76
N SER A 261 -8.90 8.80 6.21
CA SER A 261 -7.73 9.14 5.39
C SER A 261 -8.12 9.90 4.13
N ASN A 262 -9.22 9.51 3.48
CA ASN A 262 -9.72 10.21 2.29
C ASN A 262 -10.14 11.65 2.63
N ILE A 263 -10.94 11.85 3.68
CA ILE A 263 -11.38 13.19 4.12
C ILE A 263 -10.17 14.07 4.45
N ILE A 264 -9.15 13.52 5.13
CA ILE A 264 -7.96 14.28 5.50
C ILE A 264 -7.15 14.68 4.25
N ILE A 265 -6.95 13.78 3.30
CA ILE A 265 -6.21 14.10 2.07
C ILE A 265 -6.98 15.11 1.21
N ASP A 266 -8.30 14.98 1.11
CA ASP A 266 -9.11 15.97 0.40
C ASP A 266 -9.04 17.34 1.10
N PHE A 267 -9.06 17.38 2.42
CA PHE A 267 -8.83 18.62 3.20
C PHE A 267 -7.45 19.21 2.95
N MET A 268 -6.39 18.39 2.97
CA MET A 268 -5.01 18.87 2.77
C MET A 268 -4.77 19.42 1.35
N LEU A 269 -5.52 18.93 0.39
CA LEU A 269 -5.47 19.39 -1.01
C LEU A 269 -6.48 20.49 -1.30
N TYR A 270 -7.42 20.75 -0.36
CA TYR A 270 -8.36 21.85 -0.49
C TYR A 270 -7.66 23.20 -0.39
N ASP A 271 -7.91 24.08 -1.35
CA ASP A 271 -7.47 25.45 -1.32
C ASP A 271 -8.57 26.38 -1.80
N ASN A 272 -8.66 27.55 -1.18
CA ASN A 272 -9.61 28.60 -1.53
C ASN A 272 -9.17 29.43 -2.75
N THR A 273 -8.03 29.11 -3.36
CA THR A 273 -7.46 29.86 -4.49
C THR A 273 -7.42 28.99 -5.75
N GLU A 274 -7.71 29.58 -6.92
CA GLU A 274 -7.55 28.93 -8.23
C GLU A 274 -6.05 28.62 -8.45
N GLU A 275 -5.68 27.34 -8.34
CA GLU A 275 -4.29 26.90 -8.39
C GLU A 275 -3.87 26.26 -9.72
N ASN A 276 -2.65 26.58 -10.14
CA ASN A 276 -1.97 25.93 -11.26
C ASN A 276 -1.43 24.53 -10.84
N VAL A 277 -1.33 23.61 -11.80
CA VAL A 277 -0.80 22.22 -11.65
C VAL A 277 0.55 22.17 -10.89
N VAL A 278 1.40 23.17 -11.06
CA VAL A 278 2.70 23.27 -10.36
C VAL A 278 2.52 23.35 -8.84
N THR A 279 1.50 24.06 -8.38
CA THR A 279 1.21 24.26 -6.96
C THR A 279 0.67 22.98 -6.32
N ILE A 280 -0.16 22.22 -7.03
CA ILE A 280 -0.69 20.92 -6.57
C ILE A 280 0.45 19.91 -6.37
N ASN A 281 1.42 19.86 -7.29
CA ASN A 281 2.56 18.94 -7.17
C ASN A 281 3.44 19.26 -5.94
N SER A 282 3.67 20.52 -5.65
CA SER A 282 4.42 20.92 -4.45
C SER A 282 3.68 20.55 -3.16
N LYS A 283 2.35 20.69 -3.12
CA LYS A 283 1.51 20.26 -1.99
C LYS A 283 1.57 18.74 -1.77
N ILE A 284 1.49 17.96 -2.85
CA ILE A 284 1.60 16.49 -2.77
C ILE A 284 2.93 16.07 -2.14
N ILE A 285 4.04 16.68 -2.57
CA ILE A 285 5.38 16.41 -2.02
C ILE A 285 5.43 16.78 -0.52
N ASP A 286 4.86 17.91 -0.14
CA ASP A 286 4.81 18.37 1.26
C ASP A 286 3.96 17.41 2.12
N ILE A 287 2.80 16.97 1.62
CA ILE A 287 1.95 15.99 2.32
C ILE A 287 2.71 14.67 2.51
N LEU A 288 3.39 14.16 1.49
CA LEU A 288 4.22 12.94 1.60
C LEU A 288 5.32 13.10 2.64
N HIS A 289 6.00 14.25 2.64
CA HIS A 289 7.04 14.54 3.64
C HIS A 289 6.46 14.55 5.08
N ARG A 290 5.29 15.15 5.28
CA ARG A 290 4.59 15.16 6.57
C ARG A 290 4.16 13.76 7.00
N ILE A 291 3.58 12.94 6.11
CA ILE A 291 3.24 11.54 6.39
C ILE A 291 4.48 10.76 6.84
N ASN A 292 5.61 10.94 6.16
CA ASN A 292 6.87 10.29 6.52
C ASN A 292 7.39 10.72 7.91
N GLN A 293 7.25 11.99 8.27
CA GLN A 293 7.61 12.47 9.62
C GLN A 293 6.73 11.84 10.69
N LEU A 294 5.45 11.63 10.40
CA LEU A 294 4.52 11.00 11.32
C LEU A 294 4.94 9.58 11.71
N ASN A 295 5.56 8.81 10.83
CA ASN A 295 6.04 7.45 11.14
C ASN A 295 6.96 7.38 12.37
N ARG A 296 7.69 8.46 12.65
CA ARG A 296 8.64 8.55 13.78
C ARG A 296 8.01 9.03 15.09
N LYS A 297 6.79 9.59 15.04
CA LYS A 297 6.13 10.18 16.20
C LYS A 297 5.35 9.11 16.97
N LYS A 298 5.56 9.00 18.27
CA LYS A 298 4.69 8.22 19.17
C LYS A 298 3.31 8.86 19.22
N MET A 299 2.29 8.04 19.24
CA MET A 299 0.91 8.47 19.25
C MET A 299 0.22 7.94 20.50
N VAL A 300 -0.60 8.78 21.13
CA VAL A 300 -1.45 8.38 22.25
C VAL A 300 -2.88 8.39 21.77
N PHE A 301 -3.50 7.21 21.67
CA PHE A 301 -4.88 7.07 21.20
C PHE A 301 -5.87 7.35 22.32
N GLY A 302 -6.99 8.01 21.98
CA GLY A 302 -8.07 8.29 22.93
C GLY A 302 -7.78 9.44 23.90
N GLU A 303 -6.81 10.29 23.58
CA GLU A 303 -6.55 11.52 24.32
C GLU A 303 -7.70 12.52 24.09
N ASN A 304 -8.17 13.16 25.16
CA ASN A 304 -9.14 14.24 25.00
C ASN A 304 -8.49 15.43 24.30
N LEU A 305 -9.15 15.93 23.27
CA LEU A 305 -8.72 17.10 22.54
C LEU A 305 -9.33 18.35 23.18
N GLU A 306 -8.49 19.21 23.73
CA GLU A 306 -8.89 20.52 24.22
C GLU A 306 -8.69 21.57 23.13
N PHE A 307 -9.67 22.45 23.00
CA PHE A 307 -9.67 23.54 22.02
C PHE A 307 -9.71 24.88 22.76
N GLU A 308 -8.84 25.78 22.35
CA GLU A 308 -8.95 27.19 22.72
C GLU A 308 -10.18 27.84 22.05
N SER A 309 -10.44 29.12 22.34
CA SER A 309 -11.51 29.86 21.67
C SER A 309 -11.24 29.96 20.16
N VAL A 310 -12.23 29.58 19.35
CA VAL A 310 -12.13 29.59 17.89
C VAL A 310 -13.00 30.74 17.35
N GLU A 311 -12.44 31.55 16.46
CA GLU A 311 -13.20 32.56 15.71
C GLU A 311 -13.69 31.94 14.40
N TYR A 312 -15.00 31.76 14.27
CA TYR A 312 -15.60 31.15 13.09
C TYR A 312 -15.91 32.19 12.00
N ARG A 313 -15.82 31.80 10.75
CA ARG A 313 -16.04 32.65 9.58
C ARG A 313 -17.47 33.20 9.49
N ASN A 314 -18.45 32.39 9.86
CA ASN A 314 -19.87 32.74 9.85
C ASN A 314 -20.67 31.82 10.80
N ARG A 315 -22.01 32.06 10.91
CA ARG A 315 -22.88 31.29 11.81
C ARG A 315 -23.02 29.81 11.46
N LEU A 316 -22.93 29.42 10.18
CA LEU A 316 -23.01 28.02 9.78
C LEU A 316 -21.73 27.25 10.23
N ASN A 317 -20.59 27.88 10.02
CA ASN A 317 -19.31 27.34 10.50
C ASN A 317 -19.27 27.23 12.03
N GLU A 318 -19.80 28.24 12.73
CA GLU A 318 -19.91 28.21 14.19
C GLU A 318 -20.79 27.03 14.66
N LYS A 319 -21.98 26.84 14.06
CA LYS A 319 -22.87 25.76 14.43
C LYS A 319 -22.24 24.38 14.24
N LEU A 320 -21.65 24.12 13.07
CA LEU A 320 -20.96 22.86 12.77
C LEU A 320 -19.73 22.67 13.67
N GLY A 321 -18.93 23.73 13.88
CA GLY A 321 -17.77 23.69 14.75
C GLY A 321 -18.12 23.37 16.20
N LEU A 322 -19.18 23.97 16.74
CA LEU A 322 -19.66 23.65 18.10
C LEU A 322 -20.19 22.22 18.21
N ALA A 323 -20.89 21.71 17.20
CA ALA A 323 -21.36 20.32 17.15
C ALA A 323 -20.18 19.35 17.11
N LEU A 324 -19.20 19.58 16.20
CA LEU A 324 -18.01 18.75 16.09
C LEU A 324 -17.16 18.76 17.38
N ARG A 325 -17.00 19.92 18.02
CA ARG A 325 -16.26 20.05 19.27
C ARG A 325 -16.85 19.19 20.40
N LYS A 326 -18.16 19.05 20.45
CA LYS A 326 -18.84 18.14 21.40
C LYS A 326 -18.57 16.68 21.06
N GLN A 327 -18.57 16.36 19.75
CA GLN A 327 -18.49 14.98 19.27
C GLN A 327 -17.05 14.43 19.29
N VAL A 328 -16.05 15.26 19.06
CA VAL A 328 -14.62 14.84 18.98
C VAL A 328 -14.13 14.07 20.21
N ASN A 329 -14.66 14.37 21.39
CA ASN A 329 -14.26 13.66 22.63
C ASN A 329 -15.27 12.55 23.03
N VAL A 330 -16.26 12.25 22.21
CA VAL A 330 -17.28 11.23 22.43
C VAL A 330 -17.19 10.11 21.39
N ASP A 331 -17.05 10.46 20.13
CA ASP A 331 -16.93 9.50 19.02
C ASP A 331 -15.47 9.28 18.64
N PHE A 332 -15.05 8.00 18.66
CA PHE A 332 -13.70 7.61 18.36
C PHE A 332 -13.22 7.99 16.95
N ARG A 333 -14.09 7.91 15.94
CA ARG A 333 -13.71 8.23 14.55
C ARG A 333 -13.45 9.72 14.39
N TRP A 334 -14.27 10.59 14.99
CA TRP A 334 -14.04 12.03 15.01
C TRP A 334 -12.80 12.42 15.82
N ASN A 335 -12.55 11.74 16.94
CA ASN A 335 -11.32 11.94 17.71
C ASN A 335 -10.08 11.61 16.88
N MET A 336 -10.07 10.43 16.23
CA MET A 336 -8.98 10.00 15.36
C MET A 336 -8.76 10.96 14.20
N LEU A 337 -9.83 11.37 13.50
CA LEU A 337 -9.74 12.30 12.38
C LEU A 337 -9.08 13.62 12.82
N MET A 338 -9.57 14.25 13.88
CA MET A 338 -9.02 15.52 14.35
C MET A 338 -7.59 15.38 14.87
N MET A 339 -7.27 14.28 15.53
CA MET A 339 -5.91 14.00 16.00
C MET A 339 -4.95 13.89 14.81
N ILE A 340 -5.33 13.18 13.74
CA ILE A 340 -4.52 13.05 12.53
C ILE A 340 -4.39 14.40 11.82
N VAL A 341 -5.47 15.18 11.71
CA VAL A 341 -5.45 16.54 11.12
C VAL A 341 -4.43 17.43 11.85
N PHE A 342 -4.42 17.42 13.18
CA PHE A 342 -3.46 18.21 13.94
C PHE A 342 -2.03 17.68 13.82
N ASP A 343 -1.86 16.38 13.81
CA ASP A 343 -0.54 15.76 13.68
C ASP A 343 0.10 16.05 12.32
N ILE A 344 -0.68 15.96 11.24
CA ILE A 344 -0.17 16.20 9.89
C ILE A 344 0.13 17.69 9.66
N ASN A 345 -0.62 18.60 10.32
CA ASN A 345 -0.33 20.04 10.30
C ASN A 345 0.75 20.47 11.28
N GLY A 346 1.23 19.56 12.12
CA GLY A 346 2.33 19.81 13.07
C GLY A 346 1.97 20.67 14.28
N LYS A 347 0.71 21.12 14.40
CA LYS A 347 0.23 21.94 15.52
C LYS A 347 -1.24 21.70 15.83
N ARG A 348 -1.59 21.72 17.11
CA ARG A 348 -2.97 21.76 17.60
C ARG A 348 -3.36 23.22 17.78
N SER A 349 -3.96 23.83 16.76
CA SER A 349 -4.30 25.25 16.82
C SER A 349 -5.76 25.51 16.39
N PRO A 350 -6.38 26.61 16.92
CA PRO A 350 -7.72 27.03 16.54
C PRO A 350 -7.86 27.30 15.04
N GLU A 351 -6.81 27.79 14.38
CA GLU A 351 -6.80 28.08 12.95
C GLU A 351 -6.97 26.78 12.13
N VAL A 352 -6.18 25.73 12.42
CA VAL A 352 -6.28 24.44 11.74
C VAL A 352 -7.67 23.83 11.92
N TYR A 353 -8.25 23.98 13.12
CA TYR A 353 -9.61 23.53 13.37
C TYR A 353 -10.63 24.30 12.55
N ASN A 354 -10.51 25.64 12.51
CA ASN A 354 -11.42 26.50 11.72
C ASN A 354 -11.30 26.23 10.21
N ASP A 355 -10.08 26.03 9.70
CA ASP A 355 -9.86 25.68 8.30
C ASP A 355 -10.51 24.33 7.95
N PHE A 356 -10.44 23.35 8.85
CA PHE A 356 -11.11 22.08 8.66
C PHE A 356 -12.65 22.24 8.65
N ILE A 357 -13.22 23.05 9.55
CA ILE A 357 -14.66 23.37 9.52
C ILE A 357 -15.06 24.08 8.23
N ASN A 358 -14.24 25.03 7.75
CA ASN A 358 -14.48 25.72 6.48
C ASN A 358 -14.52 24.71 5.31
N TYR A 359 -13.61 23.75 5.31
CA TYR A 359 -13.59 22.67 4.32
C TYR A 359 -14.85 21.80 4.37
N LEU A 360 -15.30 21.36 5.55
CA LEU A 360 -16.52 20.54 5.68
C LEU A 360 -17.77 21.30 5.18
N VAL A 361 -17.91 22.58 5.52
CA VAL A 361 -19.01 23.43 5.02
C VAL A 361 -18.91 23.59 3.50
N HIS A 362 -17.68 23.71 2.95
CA HIS A 362 -17.49 23.81 1.51
C HIS A 362 -17.90 22.52 0.77
N CYS A 363 -17.61 21.33 1.30
CA CYS A 363 -18.06 20.07 0.72
C CYS A 363 -19.58 20.04 0.56
N VAL A 364 -20.32 20.38 1.63
CA VAL A 364 -21.80 20.42 1.58
C VAL A 364 -22.30 21.52 0.64
N SER A 365 -21.67 22.71 0.67
CA SER A 365 -22.03 23.82 -0.22
C SER A 365 -21.82 23.47 -1.70
N GLY A 366 -20.74 22.72 -2.00
CA GLY A 366 -20.44 22.27 -3.37
C GLY A 366 -21.56 21.42 -3.94
N VAL A 367 -22.05 20.43 -3.18
CA VAL A 367 -23.17 19.58 -3.61
C VAL A 367 -24.46 20.41 -3.81
N VAL A 368 -24.76 21.33 -2.88
CA VAL A 368 -25.94 22.23 -3.02
C VAL A 368 -25.78 23.14 -4.25
N ASP A 369 -24.59 23.66 -4.49
CA ASP A 369 -24.30 24.50 -5.66
C ASP A 369 -24.49 23.75 -6.96
N GLU A 370 -23.99 22.53 -7.06
CA GLU A 370 -24.09 21.67 -8.24
C GLU A 370 -25.54 21.34 -8.59
N VAL A 371 -26.31 20.84 -7.61
CA VAL A 371 -27.70 20.43 -7.82
C VAL A 371 -28.61 21.63 -8.15
N PHE A 372 -28.41 22.79 -7.51
CA PHE A 372 -29.31 23.95 -7.67
C PHE A 372 -28.84 24.96 -8.74
N ASP A 373 -27.72 24.70 -9.42
CA ASP A 373 -27.24 25.59 -10.51
C ASP A 373 -28.16 25.58 -11.74
N GLU A 374 -28.83 24.49 -12.02
CA GLU A 374 -29.74 24.34 -13.15
C GLU A 374 -31.13 24.93 -12.91
N VAL A 375 -31.47 25.29 -11.66
CA VAL A 375 -32.76 25.87 -11.34
C VAL A 375 -32.97 27.23 -12.02
N ASN A 376 -34.08 27.39 -12.73
CA ASN A 376 -34.38 28.60 -13.49
C ASN A 376 -34.88 29.76 -12.61
N LEU A 377 -33.99 30.33 -11.82
CA LEU A 377 -34.22 31.50 -10.98
C LEU A 377 -33.20 32.61 -11.30
N ASN A 378 -33.60 33.87 -11.00
CA ASN A 378 -32.63 34.97 -11.08
C ASN A 378 -31.50 34.76 -10.05
N LYS A 379 -30.31 35.32 -10.33
CA LYS A 379 -29.07 35.06 -9.56
C LYS A 379 -29.26 35.31 -8.05
N ARG A 380 -29.97 36.39 -7.66
CA ARG A 380 -30.18 36.69 -6.24
C ARG A 380 -31.07 35.66 -5.56
N LYS A 381 -32.22 35.35 -6.17
CA LYS A 381 -33.15 34.35 -5.64
C LYS A 381 -32.52 32.96 -5.57
N LYS A 382 -31.69 32.58 -6.55
CA LYS A 382 -30.96 31.35 -6.56
C LYS A 382 -29.99 31.27 -5.36
N GLN A 383 -29.23 32.31 -5.08
CA GLN A 383 -28.33 32.36 -3.93
C GLN A 383 -29.09 32.29 -2.57
N GLU A 384 -30.22 32.97 -2.46
CA GLU A 384 -31.05 32.90 -1.26
C GLU A 384 -31.57 31.48 -1.04
N LEU A 385 -32.05 30.80 -2.09
CA LEU A 385 -32.53 29.42 -2.03
C LEU A 385 -31.39 28.48 -1.61
N LYS A 386 -30.24 28.52 -2.28
CA LYS A 386 -29.08 27.71 -1.96
C LYS A 386 -28.64 27.88 -0.50
N PHE A 387 -28.65 29.10 0.00
CA PHE A 387 -28.32 29.37 1.41
C PHE A 387 -29.33 28.74 2.38
N MET A 388 -30.64 28.78 2.06
CA MET A 388 -31.67 28.17 2.89
C MET A 388 -31.53 26.63 2.91
N ILE A 389 -31.26 26.01 1.76
CA ILE A 389 -31.03 24.57 1.62
C ILE A 389 -29.76 24.16 2.37
N LEU A 390 -28.65 24.86 2.14
CA LEU A 390 -27.40 24.62 2.85
C LEU A 390 -27.57 24.68 4.37
N LYS A 391 -28.29 25.67 4.84
CA LYS A 391 -28.60 25.82 6.26
C LYS A 391 -29.36 24.60 6.80
N GLU A 392 -30.41 24.15 6.13
CA GLU A 392 -31.22 23.00 6.55
C GLU A 392 -30.41 21.71 6.58
N VAL A 393 -29.60 21.45 5.55
CA VAL A 393 -28.70 20.29 5.49
C VAL A 393 -27.68 20.31 6.64
N LEU A 394 -27.05 21.47 6.89
CA LEU A 394 -26.10 21.60 7.98
C LEU A 394 -26.75 21.50 9.36
N ASP A 395 -28.01 21.97 9.50
CA ASP A 395 -28.77 21.83 10.72
C ASP A 395 -29.03 20.35 11.03
N PHE A 396 -29.47 19.59 10.02
CA PHE A 396 -29.64 18.14 10.13
C PHE A 396 -28.29 17.42 10.47
N TYR A 397 -27.19 17.79 9.78
CA TYR A 397 -25.87 17.20 10.04
C TYR A 397 -25.36 17.49 11.45
N CYS A 398 -25.62 18.70 11.99
CA CYS A 398 -25.23 19.03 13.36
C CYS A 398 -25.99 18.23 14.42
N GLU A 399 -27.24 17.84 14.15
CA GLU A 399 -28.04 17.00 15.05
C GLU A 399 -27.65 15.52 14.99
N ASN A 400 -27.24 15.05 13.83
CA ASN A 400 -26.95 13.63 13.55
C ASN A 400 -25.49 13.40 13.10
N LEU A 401 -24.53 14.10 13.67
CA LEU A 401 -23.16 14.23 13.15
C LEU A 401 -22.46 12.87 12.93
N ASP A 402 -22.41 12.42 11.67
CA ASP A 402 -21.70 11.22 11.22
C ASP A 402 -20.59 11.60 10.23
N ILE A 403 -19.43 10.97 10.38
CA ILE A 403 -18.28 11.18 9.49
C ILE A 403 -18.57 10.79 8.04
N ASN A 404 -19.49 9.83 7.85
CA ASN A 404 -19.86 9.35 6.52
C ASN A 404 -20.53 10.41 5.66
N PHE A 405 -21.14 11.45 6.26
CA PHE A 405 -21.74 12.57 5.52
C PHE A 405 -20.71 13.34 4.68
N PHE A 406 -19.46 13.34 5.09
CA PHE A 406 -18.36 14.07 4.46
C PHE A 406 -17.45 13.17 3.60
N THR A 407 -17.92 11.98 3.28
CA THR A 407 -17.26 11.09 2.31
C THR A 407 -17.84 11.31 0.92
N LYS A 408 -17.12 10.92 -0.13
CA LYS A 408 -17.65 10.96 -1.51
C LYS A 408 -18.96 10.17 -1.68
N GLU A 409 -19.14 9.11 -0.90
CA GLU A 409 -20.39 8.37 -0.88
C GLU A 409 -21.50 9.17 -0.20
N GLY A 410 -21.19 9.87 0.89
CA GLY A 410 -22.11 10.78 1.58
C GLY A 410 -22.51 11.97 0.70
N GLU A 411 -21.56 12.59 0.01
CA GLU A 411 -21.82 13.68 -0.97
C GLU A 411 -22.79 13.22 -2.06
N ARG A 412 -22.54 12.04 -2.67
CA ARG A 412 -23.41 11.47 -3.69
C ARG A 412 -24.83 11.16 -3.18
N LYS A 413 -24.94 10.69 -1.94
CA LYS A 413 -26.25 10.42 -1.31
C LYS A 413 -26.99 11.72 -1.04
N LEU A 414 -26.28 12.77 -0.59
CA LEU A 414 -26.86 14.10 -0.44
C LEU A 414 -27.35 14.64 -1.79
N GLU A 415 -26.58 14.49 -2.86
CA GLU A 415 -26.97 14.86 -4.22
C GLU A 415 -28.31 14.24 -4.63
N ILE A 416 -28.45 12.91 -4.46
CA ILE A 416 -29.70 12.19 -4.77
C ILE A 416 -30.87 12.74 -3.95
N VAL A 417 -30.70 13.00 -2.65
CA VAL A 417 -31.74 13.56 -1.80
C VAL A 417 -32.14 14.97 -2.23
N LEU A 418 -31.18 15.78 -2.64
CA LEU A 418 -31.43 17.13 -3.13
C LEU A 418 -32.11 17.14 -4.50
N GLU A 419 -31.79 16.20 -5.39
CA GLU A 419 -32.49 15.99 -6.67
C GLU A 419 -33.95 15.58 -6.44
N GLU A 420 -34.18 14.58 -5.55
CA GLU A 420 -35.56 14.20 -5.15
C GLU A 420 -36.33 15.39 -4.54
N TYR A 421 -35.64 16.22 -3.76
CA TYR A 421 -36.24 17.42 -3.19
C TYR A 421 -36.62 18.47 -4.24
N LEU A 422 -35.77 18.65 -5.27
CA LEU A 422 -36.06 19.55 -6.39
C LEU A 422 -37.31 19.15 -7.17
N GLU A 423 -37.60 17.87 -7.32
CA GLU A 423 -38.80 17.39 -8.00
C GLU A 423 -40.09 17.75 -7.25
N ILE A 424 -40.01 17.97 -5.94
CA ILE A 424 -41.13 18.29 -5.07
C ILE A 424 -41.35 19.82 -4.94
N LEU A 425 -40.32 20.60 -5.32
CA LEU A 425 -40.37 22.06 -5.21
C LEU A 425 -41.44 22.65 -6.13
N PRO A 426 -42.25 23.66 -5.64
CA PRO A 426 -43.21 24.31 -6.49
C PRO A 426 -42.58 25.10 -7.63
N LEU A 427 -43.23 25.12 -8.80
CA LEU A 427 -42.74 25.83 -10.01
C LEU A 427 -42.53 27.35 -9.78
N GLU A 428 -43.26 27.95 -8.84
CA GLU A 428 -43.05 29.33 -8.40
C GLU A 428 -42.72 29.35 -6.90
N ILE A 429 -41.46 29.70 -6.59
CA ILE A 429 -40.97 29.78 -5.21
C ILE A 429 -41.12 31.22 -4.70
N ASP A 430 -42.00 31.42 -3.69
CA ASP A 430 -42.05 32.66 -2.93
C ASP A 430 -41.03 32.62 -1.78
N LEU A 431 -39.83 33.16 -2.01
CA LEU A 431 -38.70 33.10 -1.07
C LEU A 431 -38.95 33.86 0.24
N GLU A 432 -39.91 34.84 0.28
CA GLU A 432 -40.20 35.59 1.52
C GLU A 432 -40.91 34.71 2.56
N ASN A 433 -41.65 33.67 2.09
CA ASN A 433 -42.35 32.70 2.94
C ASN A 433 -41.84 31.27 2.76
N PHE A 434 -40.72 31.10 2.06
CA PHE A 434 -40.18 29.77 1.79
C PHE A 434 -39.48 29.20 3.02
N GLU A 435 -39.95 28.07 3.48
CA GLU A 435 -39.27 27.19 4.41
C GLU A 435 -38.97 25.87 3.66
N PRO A 436 -37.77 25.29 3.76
CA PRO A 436 -37.43 24.01 3.08
C PRO A 436 -38.15 22.82 3.76
N LYS A 437 -39.50 22.91 3.87
CA LYS A 437 -40.33 21.87 4.47
C LYS A 437 -40.20 20.56 3.68
N GLY A 438 -40.00 19.48 4.39
CA GLY A 438 -39.85 18.15 3.81
C GLY A 438 -38.42 17.70 3.55
N LEU A 439 -37.44 18.61 3.42
CA LEU A 439 -36.04 18.24 3.21
C LEU A 439 -35.47 17.45 4.41
N GLY A 440 -35.72 17.90 5.64
CA GLY A 440 -35.31 17.16 6.85
C GLY A 440 -35.91 15.75 6.89
N GLY A 441 -37.14 15.56 6.49
CA GLY A 441 -37.76 14.24 6.40
C GLY A 441 -37.17 13.34 5.34
N LEU A 442 -36.76 13.87 4.18
CA LEU A 442 -36.04 13.11 3.15
C LEU A 442 -34.65 12.68 3.63
N LEU A 443 -33.94 13.57 4.32
CA LEU A 443 -32.63 13.27 4.93
C LEU A 443 -32.76 12.17 5.99
N GLU A 444 -33.77 12.23 6.87
CA GLU A 444 -34.03 11.16 7.86
C GLU A 444 -34.37 9.82 7.20
N ILE A 445 -35.22 9.79 6.17
CA ILE A 445 -35.57 8.57 5.44
C ILE A 445 -34.35 7.97 4.76
N SER A 446 -33.51 8.78 4.16
CA SER A 446 -32.27 8.36 3.51
C SER A 446 -31.30 7.75 4.51
N GLN A 447 -31.16 8.34 5.70
CA GLN A 447 -30.34 7.79 6.78
C GLN A 447 -30.89 6.45 7.31
N MET A 448 -32.22 6.32 7.53
CA MET A 448 -32.83 5.07 8.01
C MET A 448 -32.74 3.92 7.00
N ARG A 449 -32.78 4.21 5.71
CA ARG A 449 -32.65 3.19 4.66
C ARG A 449 -31.22 2.68 4.45
N GLY A 450 -30.25 3.18 5.22
CA GLY A 450 -28.83 2.88 5.01
C GLY A 450 -28.29 3.44 3.69
N VAL A 451 -29.02 4.37 3.09
CA VAL A 451 -28.63 5.07 1.87
C VAL A 451 -27.68 6.23 2.20
N MET A 452 -27.62 6.69 3.46
CA MET A 452 -26.60 7.60 3.99
C MET A 452 -25.55 6.90 4.82
#